data_9ece89f98fd1a16473f210c7ecb44968
#
_entry.id   9ece89f98fd1a16473f210c7ecb44968
#
_cell.length_a   1.000
_cell.length_b   1.000
_cell.length_c   1.000
_cell.angle_alpha   90.00
_cell.angle_beta   90.00
_cell.angle_gamma   90.00
#
_symmetry.space_group_name_H-M   'P 1'
#
loop_
_entity.id
_entity.type
_entity.pdbx_description
1 polymer ?
#
loop_
_entity_poly.entity_id
_entity_poly.type
_entity_poly.pdbx_seq_one_letter_code
_entity_poly.pdbx_strand_id
1 'polypeptide(L)'
;MNVVVQVLNFISQEILNVPAYLIGIIAAIGLIALKRSAGQVVSGALKAAMGYLILGAGATVVTSALAPFGDLVLKSTGAHGVVPTNEVITAQASSQYGASSAYIIVLSFIVMLLLARFTPLKYIFLTGHHMVFMSTMLAVVLSVGFGTDHQLLIVIIGAILMGVIMVVMPAFAQPFMNRVTGSDKLSIGHFNTLGYIVSGAVGASVGKKSKSTEDINFPKGLSFLRDSMVSTTLLMVVLYLVFSVWAAIVLPAKEAFKIFSTNPDNYGSFFMAAFAQALQFGIGVSIILYGVRIILGELVPAFQGIANKVVPGARPALDIPIVFPYGANASLIGFLGSFVGGLVALAIIAVWLGPVWGVALILPGMVPHFFDGGGAGVFGNATGGRIGAIVGSFINGLLITFLPAVLMTVMGSFGLANSTFGDADFCWFGTITGNMAHLGPVGGAICLLIFAAVLFAAAWIWQVKVVNTGWTPGAKHAEYIEQVKAEEKAAKAAARAAKKAAAEA
;
A
#
# COMPACT_ATOMS: atom_id res chain seq x y z
N MET A 1 -26.92 3.63 39.97
CA MET A 1 -25.87 4.18 39.07
C MET A 1 -26.37 5.52 38.55
N ASN A 2 -25.59 6.58 38.59
CA ASN A 2 -26.04 7.93 38.23
C ASN A 2 -26.39 7.94 36.72
N VAL A 3 -27.53 8.53 36.35
CA VAL A 3 -28.01 8.64 34.94
C VAL A 3 -26.91 9.20 34.02
N VAL A 4 -26.12 10.16 34.52
CA VAL A 4 -24.99 10.73 33.79
C VAL A 4 -23.95 9.64 33.41
N VAL A 5 -23.62 8.76 34.36
CA VAL A 5 -22.66 7.63 34.10
C VAL A 5 -23.24 6.65 33.08
N GLN A 6 -24.55 6.38 33.13
CA GLN A 6 -25.20 5.51 32.14
C GLN A 6 -25.16 6.12 30.73
N VAL A 7 -25.45 7.41 30.60
CA VAL A 7 -25.40 8.14 29.34
C VAL A 7 -23.96 8.18 28.77
N LEU A 8 -22.98 8.47 29.65
CA LEU A 8 -21.57 8.47 29.23
C LEU A 8 -21.09 7.08 28.78
N ASN A 9 -21.48 6.04 29.50
CA ASN A 9 -21.18 4.67 29.12
C ASN A 9 -21.85 4.28 27.78
N PHE A 10 -23.12 4.66 27.59
CA PHE A 10 -23.81 4.43 26.31
C PHE A 10 -23.10 5.13 25.14
N ILE A 11 -22.77 6.42 25.29
CA ILE A 11 -22.03 7.17 24.25
C ILE A 11 -20.70 6.52 23.98
N SER A 12 -19.96 6.13 25.02
CA SER A 12 -18.64 5.50 24.85
C SER A 12 -18.72 4.14 24.16
N GLN A 13 -19.58 3.24 24.67
CA GLN A 13 -19.59 1.84 24.25
C GLN A 13 -20.40 1.62 22.97
N GLU A 14 -21.56 2.27 22.85
CA GLU A 14 -22.51 2.01 21.76
C GLU A 14 -22.31 2.96 20.55
N ILE A 15 -21.60 4.10 20.75
CA ILE A 15 -21.39 5.06 19.67
C ILE A 15 -19.89 5.18 19.33
N LEU A 16 -19.04 5.59 20.29
CA LEU A 16 -17.64 5.91 20.01
C LEU A 16 -16.77 4.67 19.82
N ASN A 17 -17.12 3.53 20.42
CA ASN A 17 -16.42 2.27 20.20
C ASN A 17 -16.93 1.49 18.97
N VAL A 18 -17.98 1.96 18.29
CA VAL A 18 -18.45 1.37 17.03
C VAL A 18 -17.77 2.09 15.87
N PRO A 19 -16.83 1.45 15.15
CA PRO A 19 -16.00 2.13 14.16
C PRO A 19 -16.79 2.81 13.05
N ALA A 20 -17.88 2.21 12.59
CA ALA A 20 -18.75 2.78 11.56
C ALA A 20 -19.36 4.13 12.01
N TYR A 21 -19.86 4.20 13.25
CA TYR A 21 -20.45 5.43 13.77
C TYR A 21 -19.40 6.49 14.04
N LEU A 22 -18.24 6.07 14.59
CA LEU A 22 -17.12 6.98 14.83
C LEU A 22 -16.64 7.63 13.53
N ILE A 23 -16.46 6.87 12.45
CA ILE A 23 -16.07 7.40 11.13
C ILE A 23 -17.12 8.34 10.56
N GLY A 24 -18.41 8.03 10.74
CA GLY A 24 -19.50 8.93 10.38
C GLY A 24 -19.46 10.27 11.15
N ILE A 25 -19.20 10.23 12.47
CA ILE A 25 -19.04 11.44 13.29
C ILE A 25 -17.82 12.26 12.84
N ILE A 26 -16.69 11.62 12.57
CA ILE A 26 -15.49 12.29 12.06
C ILE A 26 -15.78 13.01 10.74
N ALA A 27 -16.48 12.34 9.81
CA ALA A 27 -16.89 12.94 8.54
C ALA A 27 -17.82 14.16 8.78
N ALA A 28 -18.80 14.04 9.69
CA ALA A 28 -19.67 15.16 10.04
C ALA A 28 -18.90 16.36 10.59
N ILE A 29 -17.99 16.15 11.53
CA ILE A 29 -17.15 17.22 12.11
C ILE A 29 -16.31 17.90 11.02
N GLY A 30 -15.69 17.12 10.12
CA GLY A 30 -14.91 17.65 9.00
C GLY A 30 -15.75 18.49 8.03
N LEU A 31 -16.95 18.04 7.69
CA LEU A 31 -17.86 18.77 6.79
C LEU A 31 -18.42 20.05 7.44
N ILE A 32 -18.71 20.04 8.76
CA ILE A 32 -19.08 21.23 9.54
C ILE A 32 -17.93 22.25 9.54
N ALA A 33 -16.71 21.82 9.78
CA ALA A 33 -15.52 22.69 9.74
C ALA A 33 -15.32 23.35 8.36
N LEU A 34 -15.76 22.70 7.29
CA LEU A 34 -15.80 23.24 5.94
C LEU A 34 -17.04 24.10 5.64
N LYS A 35 -17.90 24.31 6.62
CA LYS A 35 -19.17 25.09 6.48
C LYS A 35 -20.10 24.53 5.41
N ARG A 36 -20.16 23.19 5.30
CA ARG A 36 -21.11 22.52 4.40
C ARG A 36 -22.53 22.64 4.94
N SER A 37 -23.54 22.55 4.05
CA SER A 37 -24.94 22.59 4.44
C SER A 37 -25.32 21.39 5.32
N ALA A 38 -26.36 21.52 6.16
CA ALA A 38 -26.80 20.45 7.04
C ALA A 38 -27.11 19.14 6.28
N GLY A 39 -27.76 19.23 5.10
CA GLY A 39 -28.02 18.07 4.26
C GLY A 39 -26.74 17.38 3.77
N GLN A 40 -25.71 18.16 3.42
CA GLN A 40 -24.39 17.59 3.03
C GLN A 40 -23.68 16.93 4.22
N VAL A 41 -23.78 17.51 5.42
CA VAL A 41 -23.21 16.93 6.64
C VAL A 41 -23.86 15.59 6.96
N VAL A 42 -25.19 15.53 6.99
CA VAL A 42 -25.94 14.28 7.27
C VAL A 42 -25.66 13.23 6.19
N SER A 43 -25.73 13.59 4.91
CA SER A 43 -25.46 12.68 3.80
C SER A 43 -24.01 12.13 3.88
N GLY A 44 -23.03 13.00 4.13
CA GLY A 44 -21.62 12.59 4.20
C GLY A 44 -21.34 11.70 5.41
N ALA A 45 -21.91 12.01 6.57
CA ALA A 45 -21.80 11.17 7.77
C ALA A 45 -22.37 9.76 7.55
N LEU A 46 -23.57 9.68 6.98
CA LEU A 46 -24.20 8.39 6.67
C LEU A 46 -23.44 7.60 5.64
N LYS A 47 -22.97 8.24 4.57
CA LYS A 47 -22.13 7.57 3.54
C LYS A 47 -20.84 7.03 4.15
N ALA A 48 -20.15 7.81 5.00
CA ALA A 48 -18.92 7.37 5.63
C ALA A 48 -19.15 6.15 6.54
N ALA A 49 -20.22 6.17 7.35
CA ALA A 49 -20.61 5.04 8.19
C ALA A 49 -21.00 3.80 7.37
N MET A 50 -21.83 3.98 6.34
CA MET A 50 -22.24 2.90 5.42
C MET A 50 -21.03 2.32 4.66
N GLY A 51 -20.10 3.16 4.21
CA GLY A 51 -18.89 2.73 3.54
C GLY A 51 -18.06 1.79 4.43
N TYR A 52 -17.98 2.07 5.73
CA TYR A 52 -17.30 1.20 6.68
C TYR A 52 -18.01 -0.15 6.86
N LEU A 53 -19.35 -0.17 6.93
CA LEU A 53 -20.11 -1.41 6.99
C LEU A 53 -19.98 -2.25 5.71
N ILE A 54 -19.95 -1.60 4.53
CA ILE A 54 -19.69 -2.24 3.24
C ILE A 54 -18.30 -2.87 3.22
N LEU A 55 -17.27 -2.16 3.73
CA LEU A 55 -15.93 -2.70 3.89
C LEU A 55 -15.93 -3.99 4.71
N GLY A 56 -16.63 -4.01 5.86
CA GLY A 56 -16.77 -5.20 6.70
C GLY A 56 -17.49 -6.36 6.00
N ALA A 57 -18.55 -6.08 5.23
CA ALA A 57 -19.24 -7.10 4.44
C ALA A 57 -18.31 -7.72 3.37
N GLY A 58 -17.52 -6.89 2.68
CA GLY A 58 -16.52 -7.38 1.73
C GLY A 58 -15.44 -8.23 2.39
N ALA A 59 -15.01 -7.88 3.62
CA ALA A 59 -14.07 -8.67 4.41
C ALA A 59 -14.58 -10.08 4.68
N THR A 60 -15.85 -10.21 5.04
CA THR A 60 -16.48 -11.54 5.26
C THR A 60 -16.41 -12.39 4.00
N VAL A 61 -16.72 -11.82 2.83
CA VAL A 61 -16.66 -12.54 1.55
C VAL A 61 -15.23 -12.99 1.23
N VAL A 62 -14.24 -12.11 1.40
CA VAL A 62 -12.83 -12.46 1.15
C VAL A 62 -12.34 -13.53 2.12
N THR A 63 -12.64 -13.40 3.41
CA THR A 63 -12.23 -14.38 4.42
C THR A 63 -12.78 -15.76 4.09
N SER A 64 -14.06 -15.84 3.69
CA SER A 64 -14.67 -17.08 3.26
C SER A 64 -14.02 -17.67 2.00
N ALA A 65 -13.55 -16.83 1.09
CA ALA A 65 -12.83 -17.29 -0.09
C ALA A 65 -11.37 -17.68 0.22
N LEU A 66 -10.69 -17.02 1.16
CA LEU A 66 -9.28 -17.32 1.51
C LEU A 66 -9.13 -18.58 2.39
N ALA A 67 -10.13 -18.95 3.17
CA ALA A 67 -10.03 -20.11 4.06
C ALA A 67 -9.73 -21.41 3.29
N PRO A 68 -10.49 -21.81 2.23
CA PRO A 68 -10.16 -23.01 1.45
C PRO A 68 -8.85 -22.87 0.66
N PHE A 69 -8.42 -21.63 0.32
CA PHE A 69 -7.13 -21.39 -0.29
C PHE A 69 -5.99 -21.69 0.67
N GLY A 70 -6.08 -21.21 1.93
CA GLY A 70 -5.13 -21.54 2.98
C GLY A 70 -5.01 -23.05 3.21
N ASP A 71 -6.13 -23.77 3.23
CA ASP A 71 -6.17 -25.23 3.34
C ASP A 71 -5.51 -25.93 2.13
N LEU A 72 -5.75 -25.44 0.92
CA LEU A 72 -5.08 -25.94 -0.28
C LEU A 72 -3.56 -25.83 -0.16
N VAL A 73 -3.06 -24.64 0.19
CA VAL A 73 -1.61 -24.40 0.34
C VAL A 73 -1.05 -25.27 1.45
N LEU A 74 -1.65 -25.25 2.65
CA LEU A 74 -1.16 -25.99 3.82
C LEU A 74 -1.11 -27.50 3.57
N LYS A 75 -2.21 -28.09 3.07
CA LYS A 75 -2.29 -29.54 2.85
C LYS A 75 -1.41 -30.01 1.70
N SER A 76 -1.19 -29.18 0.67
CA SER A 76 -0.35 -29.55 -0.47
C SER A 76 1.14 -29.31 -0.26
N THR A 77 1.53 -28.32 0.56
CA THR A 77 2.94 -27.92 0.74
C THR A 77 3.45 -28.12 2.16
N GLY A 78 2.57 -28.24 3.14
CA GLY A 78 2.92 -28.20 4.58
C GLY A 78 3.26 -26.79 5.10
N ALA A 79 3.17 -25.74 4.28
CA ALA A 79 3.50 -24.37 4.63
C ALA A 79 2.24 -23.49 4.77
N HIS A 80 2.31 -22.50 5.68
CA HIS A 80 1.26 -21.48 5.82
C HIS A 80 1.37 -20.45 4.69
N GLY A 81 0.42 -20.46 3.76
CA GLY A 81 0.34 -19.53 2.63
C GLY A 81 -0.40 -18.25 2.99
N VAL A 82 0.20 -17.10 2.65
CA VAL A 82 -0.34 -15.78 2.96
C VAL A 82 -0.37 -14.92 1.70
N VAL A 83 -1.51 -14.27 1.44
CA VAL A 83 -1.69 -13.34 0.31
C VAL A 83 -1.64 -11.91 0.84
N PRO A 84 -0.60 -11.11 0.51
CA PRO A 84 -0.55 -9.70 0.89
C PRO A 84 -1.69 -8.93 0.22
N THR A 85 -2.57 -8.35 1.04
CA THR A 85 -3.69 -7.51 0.60
C THR A 85 -4.08 -6.59 1.74
N ASN A 86 -3.68 -5.32 1.66
CA ASN A 86 -3.88 -4.31 2.71
C ASN A 86 -5.35 -4.17 3.12
N GLU A 87 -6.25 -4.19 2.12
CA GLU A 87 -7.68 -4.07 2.30
C GLU A 87 -8.25 -5.22 3.14
N VAL A 88 -7.80 -6.44 2.86
CA VAL A 88 -8.29 -7.64 3.50
C VAL A 88 -7.86 -7.70 4.95
N ILE A 89 -6.57 -7.58 5.25
CA ILE A 89 -6.06 -7.63 6.62
C ILE A 89 -6.63 -6.49 7.47
N THR A 90 -6.77 -5.28 6.89
CA THR A 90 -7.40 -4.14 7.56
C THR A 90 -8.87 -4.43 7.89
N ALA A 91 -9.61 -4.97 6.95
CA ALA A 91 -11.01 -5.29 7.15
C ALA A 91 -11.19 -6.42 8.19
N GLN A 92 -10.32 -7.44 8.20
CA GLN A 92 -10.31 -8.49 9.22
C GLN A 92 -10.00 -7.92 10.62
N ALA A 93 -9.03 -7.02 10.74
CA ALA A 93 -8.64 -6.40 11.99
C ALA A 93 -9.66 -5.35 12.49
N SER A 94 -10.51 -4.81 11.62
CA SER A 94 -11.41 -3.71 11.92
C SER A 94 -12.44 -4.04 13.00
N SER A 95 -12.86 -5.29 13.14
CA SER A 95 -13.80 -5.73 14.17
C SER A 95 -13.22 -5.58 15.58
N GLN A 96 -11.92 -5.78 15.75
CA GLN A 96 -11.24 -5.74 17.04
C GLN A 96 -10.55 -4.39 17.30
N TYR A 97 -9.96 -3.75 16.28
CA TYR A 97 -9.10 -2.58 16.40
C TYR A 97 -9.65 -1.32 15.71
N GLY A 98 -10.85 -1.40 15.13
CA GLY A 98 -11.41 -0.31 14.32
C GLY A 98 -11.60 1.00 15.06
N ALA A 99 -12.02 0.98 16.33
CA ALA A 99 -12.15 2.19 17.14
C ALA A 99 -10.79 2.85 17.39
N SER A 100 -9.77 2.08 17.83
CA SER A 100 -8.40 2.58 18.03
C SER A 100 -7.82 3.14 16.73
N SER A 101 -8.00 2.43 15.61
CA SER A 101 -7.60 2.88 14.28
C SER A 101 -8.21 4.24 13.91
N ALA A 102 -9.52 4.41 14.13
CA ALA A 102 -10.21 5.66 13.82
C ALA A 102 -9.71 6.84 14.68
N TYR A 103 -9.46 6.64 15.98
CA TYR A 103 -8.85 7.67 16.83
C TYR A 103 -7.42 8.00 16.38
N ILE A 104 -6.62 7.00 16.03
CA ILE A 104 -5.26 7.19 15.50
C ILE A 104 -5.31 8.05 14.23
N ILE A 105 -6.23 7.80 13.29
CA ILE A 105 -6.36 8.59 12.05
C ILE A 105 -6.56 10.07 12.37
N VAL A 106 -7.52 10.40 13.24
CA VAL A 106 -7.85 11.80 13.54
C VAL A 106 -6.70 12.50 14.23
N LEU A 107 -6.15 11.88 15.27
CA LEU A 107 -5.07 12.50 16.04
C LEU A 107 -3.77 12.58 15.21
N SER A 108 -3.46 11.59 14.39
CA SER A 108 -2.30 11.63 13.50
C SER A 108 -2.41 12.72 12.43
N PHE A 109 -3.63 12.98 11.93
CA PHE A 109 -3.86 14.09 11.01
C PHE A 109 -3.56 15.44 11.68
N ILE A 110 -3.96 15.61 12.94
CA ILE A 110 -3.62 16.81 13.72
C ILE A 110 -2.11 16.91 13.93
N VAL A 111 -1.43 15.83 14.32
CA VAL A 111 0.04 15.79 14.48
C VAL A 111 0.72 16.16 13.16
N MET A 112 0.30 15.57 12.04
CA MET A 112 0.81 15.89 10.71
C MET A 112 0.66 17.38 10.38
N LEU A 113 -0.52 17.97 10.64
CA LEU A 113 -0.76 19.41 10.41
C LEU A 113 0.16 20.28 11.25
N LEU A 114 0.36 19.94 12.53
CA LEU A 114 1.27 20.67 13.42
C LEU A 114 2.72 20.59 12.92
N LEU A 115 3.18 19.39 12.57
CA LEU A 115 4.51 19.18 12.00
C LEU A 115 4.68 19.96 10.70
N ALA A 116 3.74 19.86 9.76
CA ALA A 116 3.80 20.57 8.49
C ALA A 116 3.70 22.10 8.66
N ARG A 117 2.98 22.60 9.67
CA ARG A 117 2.84 24.03 9.94
C ARG A 117 4.09 24.65 10.52
N PHE A 118 4.72 23.98 11.48
CA PHE A 118 5.78 24.57 12.33
C PHE A 118 7.19 24.12 11.95
N THR A 119 7.34 23.26 10.92
CA THR A 119 8.63 22.73 10.50
C THR A 119 8.85 22.91 9.00
N PRO A 120 10.06 22.65 8.47
CA PRO A 120 10.32 22.69 7.02
C PRO A 120 9.64 21.55 6.24
N LEU A 121 9.14 20.51 6.90
CA LEU A 121 8.49 19.35 6.28
C LEU A 121 7.05 19.67 5.91
N LYS A 122 6.85 20.54 4.92
CA LYS A 122 5.54 21.03 4.49
C LYS A 122 4.81 20.07 3.57
N TYR A 123 4.54 18.86 4.07
CA TYR A 123 3.85 17.80 3.32
C TYR A 123 2.52 17.48 3.97
N ILE A 124 1.46 17.33 3.16
CA ILE A 124 0.15 16.90 3.60
C ILE A 124 -0.19 15.59 2.91
N PHE A 125 -0.19 14.52 3.69
CA PHE A 125 -0.54 13.18 3.22
C PHE A 125 -2.06 13.09 3.02
N LEU A 126 -2.51 12.78 1.79
CA LEU A 126 -3.92 12.82 1.40
C LEU A 126 -4.47 11.47 0.95
N THR A 127 -3.67 10.42 0.97
CA THR A 127 -4.08 9.07 0.57
C THR A 127 -4.82 8.39 1.73
N GLY A 128 -6.12 8.63 1.80
CA GLY A 128 -6.94 8.23 2.95
C GLY A 128 -6.97 6.73 3.22
N HIS A 129 -7.01 5.85 2.19
CA HIS A 129 -6.98 4.40 2.41
C HIS A 129 -5.66 3.95 3.05
N HIS A 130 -4.52 4.52 2.67
CA HIS A 130 -3.25 4.26 3.34
C HIS A 130 -3.25 4.74 4.81
N MET A 131 -3.96 5.83 5.11
CA MET A 131 -4.15 6.26 6.50
C MET A 131 -4.92 5.21 7.30
N VAL A 132 -5.97 4.64 6.72
CA VAL A 132 -6.75 3.55 7.36
C VAL A 132 -5.88 2.32 7.57
N PHE A 133 -5.11 1.91 6.58
CA PHE A 133 -4.25 0.73 6.66
C PHE A 133 -3.13 0.91 7.70
N MET A 134 -2.43 2.04 7.68
CA MET A 134 -1.36 2.34 8.65
C MET A 134 -1.88 2.44 10.08
N SER A 135 -3.02 3.10 10.30
CA SER A 135 -3.61 3.21 11.63
C SER A 135 -4.04 1.84 12.18
N THR A 136 -4.58 0.98 11.31
CA THR A 136 -4.96 -0.38 11.69
C THR A 136 -3.72 -1.23 12.01
N MET A 137 -2.69 -1.18 11.18
CA MET A 137 -1.42 -1.87 11.42
C MET A 137 -0.82 -1.44 12.78
N LEU A 138 -0.74 -0.13 13.05
CA LEU A 138 -0.25 0.39 14.33
C LEU A 138 -1.12 -0.04 15.49
N ALA A 139 -2.46 0.02 15.36
CA ALA A 139 -3.37 -0.44 16.40
C ALA A 139 -3.13 -1.91 16.74
N VAL A 140 -2.91 -2.78 15.73
CA VAL A 140 -2.60 -4.20 15.93
C VAL A 140 -1.26 -4.38 16.66
N VAL A 141 -0.16 -3.88 16.09
CA VAL A 141 1.19 -4.17 16.63
C VAL A 141 1.42 -3.54 18.00
N LEU A 142 0.86 -2.35 18.25
CA LEU A 142 0.94 -1.70 19.56
C LEU A 142 0.08 -2.41 20.61
N SER A 143 -1.10 -2.91 20.23
CA SER A 143 -1.94 -3.70 21.15
C SER A 143 -1.29 -5.03 21.50
N VAL A 144 -0.61 -5.67 20.57
CA VAL A 144 0.15 -6.90 20.82
C VAL A 144 1.29 -6.64 21.80
N GLY A 145 2.03 -5.54 21.61
CA GLY A 145 3.20 -5.22 22.45
C GLY A 145 2.86 -4.63 23.82
N PHE A 146 1.89 -3.71 23.90
CA PHE A 146 1.50 -3.02 25.14
C PHE A 146 0.44 -3.77 25.96
N GLY A 147 -0.35 -4.64 25.30
CA GLY A 147 -1.58 -5.21 25.84
C GLY A 147 -2.79 -4.30 25.59
N THR A 148 -3.94 -4.94 25.39
CA THR A 148 -5.21 -4.27 25.02
C THR A 148 -5.76 -3.32 26.10
N ASP A 149 -5.34 -3.50 27.34
CA ASP A 149 -5.76 -2.65 28.49
C ASP A 149 -5.16 -1.24 28.43
N HIS A 150 -4.12 -1.02 27.61
CA HIS A 150 -3.43 0.26 27.45
C HIS A 150 -3.96 1.09 26.26
N GLN A 151 -5.26 1.06 26.00
CA GLN A 151 -5.87 1.64 24.79
C GLN A 151 -5.52 3.12 24.56
N LEU A 152 -5.54 3.95 25.61
CA LEU A 152 -5.16 5.37 25.49
C LEU A 152 -3.71 5.54 25.03
N LEU A 153 -2.80 4.75 25.59
CA LEU A 153 -1.39 4.77 25.22
C LEU A 153 -1.19 4.34 23.76
N ILE A 154 -1.89 3.26 23.34
CA ILE A 154 -1.88 2.77 21.95
C ILE A 154 -2.31 3.88 21.00
N VAL A 155 -3.39 4.58 21.29
CA VAL A 155 -3.92 5.65 20.45
C VAL A 155 -2.95 6.84 20.39
N ILE A 156 -2.41 7.29 21.53
CA ILE A 156 -1.49 8.45 21.56
C ILE A 156 -0.19 8.13 20.83
N ILE A 157 0.45 7.01 21.14
CA ILE A 157 1.71 6.60 20.49
C ILE A 157 1.48 6.32 19.00
N GLY A 158 0.41 5.61 18.65
CA GLY A 158 0.04 5.35 17.26
C GLY A 158 -0.20 6.64 16.47
N ALA A 159 -0.86 7.63 17.06
CA ALA A 159 -1.10 8.92 16.43
C ALA A 159 0.19 9.72 16.19
N ILE A 160 1.12 9.73 17.14
CA ILE A 160 2.42 10.39 16.99
C ILE A 160 3.23 9.70 15.89
N LEU A 161 3.37 8.38 15.93
CA LEU A 161 4.10 7.58 14.96
C LEU A 161 3.55 7.79 13.54
N MET A 162 2.23 7.68 13.39
CA MET A 162 1.57 7.87 12.10
C MET A 162 1.69 9.32 11.60
N GLY A 163 1.51 10.32 12.48
CA GLY A 163 1.67 11.72 12.12
C GLY A 163 3.08 12.04 11.63
N VAL A 164 4.10 11.45 12.27
CA VAL A 164 5.50 11.60 11.85
C VAL A 164 5.74 10.93 10.50
N ILE A 165 5.35 9.67 10.30
CA ILE A 165 5.64 8.96 9.04
C ILE A 165 4.93 9.61 7.84
N MET A 166 3.75 10.23 8.04
CA MET A 166 3.01 10.94 6.99
C MET A 166 3.72 12.20 6.47
N VAL A 167 4.63 12.80 7.21
CA VAL A 167 5.45 13.94 6.71
C VAL A 167 6.86 13.49 6.30
N VAL A 168 7.38 12.46 6.93
CA VAL A 168 8.76 11.97 6.75
C VAL A 168 8.93 11.24 5.42
N MET A 169 8.02 10.31 5.09
CA MET A 169 8.15 9.53 3.86
C MET A 169 8.01 10.40 2.59
N PRO A 170 7.03 11.32 2.49
CA PRO A 170 6.99 12.27 1.39
C PRO A 170 8.26 13.12 1.26
N ALA A 171 8.87 13.53 2.38
CA ALA A 171 10.11 14.31 2.37
C ALA A 171 11.30 13.52 1.80
N PHE A 172 11.45 12.26 2.20
CA PHE A 172 12.51 11.40 1.65
C PHE A 172 12.33 11.13 0.16
N ALA A 173 11.09 10.96 -0.30
CA ALA A 173 10.80 10.71 -1.70
C ALA A 173 10.84 11.96 -2.59
N GLN A 174 10.80 13.18 -2.03
CA GLN A 174 10.63 14.41 -2.81
C GLN A 174 11.65 14.59 -3.95
N PRO A 175 12.96 14.35 -3.79
CA PRO A 175 13.90 14.44 -4.91
C PRO A 175 13.62 13.48 -6.05
N PHE A 176 13.13 12.28 -5.71
CA PHE A 176 12.73 11.27 -6.69
C PHE A 176 11.44 11.66 -7.40
N MET A 177 10.47 12.21 -6.65
CA MET A 177 9.23 12.73 -7.20
C MET A 177 9.45 13.92 -8.14
N ASN A 178 10.38 14.84 -7.78
CA ASN A 178 10.79 15.93 -8.63
C ASN A 178 11.41 15.40 -9.94
N ARG A 179 12.14 14.29 -9.88
CA ARG A 179 12.73 13.64 -11.07
C ARG A 179 11.67 13.03 -11.98
N VAL A 180 10.61 12.42 -11.42
CA VAL A 180 9.50 11.85 -12.17
C VAL A 180 8.65 12.92 -12.83
N THR A 181 8.26 13.96 -12.07
CA THR A 181 7.26 14.96 -12.51
C THR A 181 7.85 16.18 -13.17
N GLY A 182 9.16 16.44 -12.99
CA GLY A 182 9.79 17.69 -13.40
C GLY A 182 9.33 18.90 -12.56
N SER A 183 8.68 18.69 -11.41
CA SER A 183 8.09 19.74 -10.58
C SER A 183 8.20 19.40 -9.10
N ASP A 184 8.32 20.44 -8.26
CA ASP A 184 8.35 20.32 -6.79
C ASP A 184 6.98 20.56 -6.13
N LYS A 185 5.91 20.71 -6.94
CA LYS A 185 4.57 21.07 -6.45
C LYS A 185 3.79 19.89 -5.87
N LEU A 186 4.18 18.66 -6.20
CA LEU A 186 3.54 17.42 -5.78
C LEU A 186 4.53 16.55 -5.01
N SER A 187 4.02 15.76 -4.09
CA SER A 187 4.77 14.71 -3.41
C SER A 187 4.02 13.38 -3.51
N ILE A 188 4.68 12.29 -3.09
CA ILE A 188 4.06 10.98 -3.01
C ILE A 188 3.58 10.70 -1.59
N GLY A 189 2.30 10.33 -1.45
CA GLY A 189 1.66 9.92 -0.20
C GLY A 189 1.20 8.47 -0.30
N HIS A 190 2.16 7.55 -0.30
CA HIS A 190 1.90 6.12 -0.43
C HIS A 190 2.88 5.34 0.46
N PHE A 191 2.41 4.31 1.17
CA PHE A 191 3.25 3.57 2.11
C PHE A 191 4.03 2.40 1.48
N ASN A 192 4.41 2.56 0.22
CA ASN A 192 5.54 1.86 -0.41
C ASN A 192 6.65 2.83 -0.83
N THR A 193 6.75 3.97 -0.18
CA THR A 193 7.74 5.02 -0.51
C THR A 193 9.17 4.52 -0.45
N LEU A 194 9.51 3.65 0.51
CA LEU A 194 10.81 2.98 0.56
C LEU A 194 11.11 2.24 -0.74
N GLY A 195 10.15 1.46 -1.25
CA GLY A 195 10.30 0.73 -2.51
C GLY A 195 10.56 1.65 -3.70
N TYR A 196 9.88 2.80 -3.75
CA TYR A 196 10.10 3.80 -4.82
C TYR A 196 11.46 4.46 -4.74
N ILE A 197 11.91 4.83 -3.54
CA ILE A 197 13.25 5.40 -3.31
C ILE A 197 14.33 4.40 -3.71
N VAL A 198 14.20 3.15 -3.28
CA VAL A 198 15.13 2.06 -3.63
C VAL A 198 15.15 1.84 -5.15
N SER A 199 13.99 1.75 -5.78
CA SER A 199 13.89 1.59 -7.23
C SER A 199 14.55 2.74 -7.99
N GLY A 200 14.27 3.97 -7.59
CA GLY A 200 14.89 5.16 -8.18
C GLY A 200 16.40 5.23 -7.95
N ALA A 201 16.90 4.86 -6.77
CA ALA A 201 18.33 4.82 -6.46
C ALA A 201 19.07 3.73 -7.27
N VAL A 202 18.47 2.54 -7.36
CA VAL A 202 18.98 1.44 -8.21
C VAL A 202 19.00 1.89 -9.66
N GLY A 203 17.91 2.47 -10.17
CA GLY A 203 17.86 3.01 -11.54
C GLY A 203 18.97 3.99 -11.83
N ALA A 204 19.22 4.95 -10.93
CA ALA A 204 20.30 5.93 -11.05
C ALA A 204 21.71 5.28 -11.10
N SER A 205 21.88 4.12 -10.46
CA SER A 205 23.16 3.41 -10.44
C SER A 205 23.40 2.55 -11.65
N VAL A 206 22.39 1.76 -12.09
CA VAL A 206 22.56 0.75 -13.17
C VAL A 206 22.15 1.24 -14.56
N GLY A 207 21.26 2.24 -14.64
CA GLY A 207 20.59 2.63 -15.88
C GLY A 207 21.15 3.87 -16.59
N LYS A 208 22.39 4.28 -16.31
CA LYS A 208 22.99 5.56 -16.78
C LYS A 208 22.89 5.83 -18.28
N LYS A 209 22.96 4.77 -19.11
CA LYS A 209 22.92 4.83 -20.58
C LYS A 209 21.75 4.01 -21.16
N SER A 210 20.63 3.93 -20.45
CA SER A 210 19.45 3.18 -20.88
C SER A 210 18.41 4.11 -21.49
N LYS A 211 17.79 3.72 -22.60
CA LYS A 211 16.66 4.44 -23.22
C LYS A 211 15.42 4.34 -22.32
N SER A 212 14.46 5.25 -22.51
CA SER A 212 13.19 5.21 -21.79
C SER A 212 12.34 4.00 -22.17
N THR A 213 11.55 3.49 -21.20
CA THR A 213 10.50 2.50 -21.48
C THR A 213 9.41 3.05 -22.37
N GLU A 214 9.19 4.38 -22.36
CA GLU A 214 8.12 5.03 -23.14
C GLU A 214 8.38 4.98 -24.65
N ASP A 215 9.62 4.66 -25.08
CA ASP A 215 9.98 4.42 -26.48
C ASP A 215 9.57 3.01 -26.95
N ILE A 216 8.99 2.16 -26.11
CA ILE A 216 8.56 0.79 -26.43
C ILE A 216 7.11 0.81 -26.89
N ASN A 217 6.82 0.21 -28.05
CA ASN A 217 5.44 -0.01 -28.49
C ASN A 217 4.88 -1.30 -27.89
N PHE A 218 4.04 -1.19 -26.87
CA PHE A 218 3.41 -2.34 -26.24
C PHE A 218 2.20 -2.87 -27.02
N PRO A 219 2.01 -4.21 -27.08
CA PRO A 219 0.83 -4.83 -27.66
C PRO A 219 -0.45 -4.37 -26.93
N LYS A 220 -1.46 -3.93 -27.70
CA LYS A 220 -2.77 -3.50 -27.14
C LYS A 220 -3.50 -4.61 -26.36
N GLY A 221 -3.21 -5.89 -26.68
CA GLY A 221 -3.82 -7.05 -26.03
C GLY A 221 -3.52 -7.21 -24.55
N LEU A 222 -2.50 -6.51 -24.00
CA LEU A 222 -2.19 -6.56 -22.55
C LEU A 222 -2.89 -5.47 -21.73
N SER A 223 -3.75 -4.66 -22.35
CA SER A 223 -4.42 -3.54 -21.68
C SER A 223 -5.34 -3.98 -20.52
N PHE A 224 -5.92 -5.18 -20.57
CA PHE A 224 -6.79 -5.72 -19.50
C PHE A 224 -6.03 -5.92 -18.17
N LEU A 225 -4.71 -6.11 -18.20
CA LEU A 225 -3.88 -6.19 -16.97
C LEU A 225 -3.78 -4.86 -16.22
N ARG A 226 -4.22 -3.75 -16.83
CA ARG A 226 -4.30 -2.43 -16.18
C ARG A 226 -5.55 -2.28 -15.31
N ASP A 227 -6.53 -3.17 -15.44
CA ASP A 227 -7.69 -3.24 -14.54
C ASP A 227 -7.32 -4.05 -13.30
N SER A 228 -7.23 -3.39 -12.14
CA SER A 228 -6.82 -4.02 -10.89
C SER A 228 -7.78 -5.11 -10.42
N MET A 229 -9.08 -4.96 -10.67
CA MET A 229 -10.08 -5.98 -10.32
C MET A 229 -9.89 -7.25 -11.16
N VAL A 230 -9.75 -7.07 -12.47
CA VAL A 230 -9.55 -8.19 -13.41
C VAL A 230 -8.23 -8.90 -13.12
N SER A 231 -7.15 -8.15 -12.94
CA SER A 231 -5.81 -8.70 -12.70
C SER A 231 -5.72 -9.43 -11.35
N THR A 232 -6.33 -8.88 -10.29
CA THR A 232 -6.39 -9.52 -8.96
C THR A 232 -7.19 -10.82 -9.01
N THR A 233 -8.36 -10.80 -9.67
CA THR A 233 -9.19 -12.03 -9.82
C THR A 233 -8.46 -13.08 -10.64
N LEU A 234 -7.84 -12.68 -11.76
CA LEU A 234 -7.09 -13.59 -12.63
C LEU A 234 -5.93 -14.27 -11.88
N LEU A 235 -5.18 -13.49 -11.06
CA LEU A 235 -4.13 -14.09 -10.24
C LEU A 235 -4.71 -15.14 -9.28
N MET A 236 -5.80 -14.81 -8.58
CA MET A 236 -6.40 -15.77 -7.66
C MET A 236 -6.90 -17.02 -8.39
N VAL A 237 -7.44 -16.89 -9.61
CA VAL A 237 -7.75 -18.04 -10.46
C VAL A 237 -6.52 -18.90 -10.72
N VAL A 238 -5.40 -18.28 -11.13
CA VAL A 238 -4.15 -19.00 -11.38
C VAL A 238 -3.62 -19.66 -10.11
N LEU A 239 -3.59 -18.96 -8.98
CA LEU A 239 -3.12 -19.52 -7.70
C LEU A 239 -4.02 -20.68 -7.24
N TYR A 240 -5.32 -20.51 -7.26
CA TYR A 240 -6.26 -21.56 -6.90
C TYR A 240 -6.08 -22.81 -7.79
N LEU A 241 -5.96 -22.63 -9.10
CA LEU A 241 -5.78 -23.76 -10.03
C LEU A 241 -4.43 -24.45 -9.83
N VAL A 242 -3.33 -23.69 -9.66
CA VAL A 242 -2.00 -24.25 -9.42
C VAL A 242 -1.99 -25.11 -8.15
N PHE A 243 -2.49 -24.58 -7.03
CA PHE A 243 -2.52 -25.33 -5.77
C PHE A 243 -3.56 -26.45 -5.77
N SER A 244 -4.65 -26.33 -6.53
CA SER A 244 -5.60 -27.44 -6.74
C SER A 244 -4.98 -28.57 -7.54
N VAL A 245 -4.22 -28.28 -8.59
CA VAL A 245 -3.46 -29.29 -9.34
C VAL A 245 -2.44 -29.96 -8.42
N TRP A 246 -1.71 -29.17 -7.64
CA TRP A 246 -0.74 -29.72 -6.69
C TRP A 246 -1.42 -30.61 -5.65
N ALA A 247 -2.52 -30.16 -5.03
CA ALA A 247 -3.29 -30.96 -4.09
C ALA A 247 -3.81 -32.26 -4.72
N ALA A 248 -4.27 -32.21 -5.98
CA ALA A 248 -4.73 -33.41 -6.71
C ALA A 248 -3.62 -34.44 -6.97
N ILE A 249 -2.34 -33.99 -7.02
CA ILE A 249 -1.17 -34.87 -7.21
C ILE A 249 -0.71 -35.49 -5.88
N VAL A 250 -0.70 -34.70 -4.78
CA VAL A 250 -0.05 -35.11 -3.52
C VAL A 250 -1.04 -35.67 -2.50
N LEU A 251 -2.34 -35.38 -2.60
CA LEU A 251 -3.35 -35.80 -1.65
C LEU A 251 -4.23 -36.90 -2.23
N PRO A 252 -4.74 -37.84 -1.39
CA PRO A 252 -5.84 -38.71 -1.77
C PRO A 252 -7.08 -37.91 -2.21
N ALA A 253 -7.74 -38.31 -3.28
CA ALA A 253 -8.88 -37.57 -3.85
C ALA A 253 -9.95 -37.19 -2.80
N LYS A 254 -10.30 -38.09 -1.89
CA LYS A 254 -11.26 -37.83 -0.81
C LYS A 254 -10.79 -36.70 0.16
N GLU A 255 -9.51 -36.54 0.37
CA GLU A 255 -8.95 -35.45 1.23
C GLU A 255 -8.91 -34.14 0.48
N ALA A 256 -8.50 -34.15 -0.79
CA ALA A 256 -8.52 -32.97 -1.66
C ALA A 256 -9.95 -32.43 -1.78
N PHE A 257 -10.93 -33.25 -2.03
CA PHE A 257 -12.33 -32.83 -2.22
C PHE A 257 -12.95 -32.19 -0.97
N LYS A 258 -12.56 -32.61 0.24
CA LYS A 258 -13.03 -32.03 1.51
C LYS A 258 -12.53 -30.58 1.78
N ILE A 259 -11.61 -30.07 0.98
CA ILE A 259 -11.11 -28.70 1.14
C ILE A 259 -12.21 -27.67 0.85
N PHE A 260 -13.08 -27.97 -0.11
CA PHE A 260 -14.18 -27.07 -0.45
C PHE A 260 -15.50 -27.53 0.22
N SER A 261 -16.21 -26.56 0.81
CA SER A 261 -17.51 -26.80 1.48
C SER A 261 -18.59 -27.36 0.55
N THR A 262 -18.45 -27.25 -0.77
CA THR A 262 -19.33 -27.82 -1.77
C THR A 262 -19.18 -29.32 -1.90
N ASN A 263 -18.20 -29.94 -1.22
CA ASN A 263 -17.92 -31.38 -1.23
C ASN A 263 -17.94 -31.99 -2.64
N PRO A 264 -17.06 -31.53 -3.55
CA PRO A 264 -16.99 -32.09 -4.89
C PRO A 264 -16.74 -33.61 -4.85
N ASP A 265 -17.31 -34.33 -5.79
CA ASP A 265 -17.24 -35.81 -5.89
C ASP A 265 -16.28 -36.29 -6.99
N ASN A 266 -15.80 -35.34 -7.82
CA ASN A 266 -14.86 -35.62 -8.90
C ASN A 266 -13.93 -34.43 -9.11
N TYR A 267 -12.84 -34.63 -9.88
CA TYR A 267 -11.87 -33.57 -10.15
C TYR A 267 -12.45 -32.40 -10.96
N GLY A 268 -13.42 -32.63 -11.85
CA GLY A 268 -14.06 -31.54 -12.58
C GLY A 268 -14.77 -30.55 -11.64
N SER A 269 -15.64 -31.09 -10.75
CA SER A 269 -16.30 -30.27 -9.72
C SER A 269 -15.33 -29.69 -8.71
N PHE A 270 -14.21 -30.35 -8.38
CA PHE A 270 -13.15 -29.83 -7.53
C PHE A 270 -12.47 -28.58 -8.13
N PHE A 271 -12.07 -28.62 -9.42
CA PHE A 271 -11.48 -27.46 -10.08
C PHE A 271 -12.49 -26.33 -10.30
N MET A 272 -13.78 -26.66 -10.55
CA MET A 272 -14.82 -25.63 -10.65
C MET A 272 -15.10 -24.96 -9.31
N ALA A 273 -15.01 -25.69 -8.19
CA ALA A 273 -15.10 -25.12 -6.85
C ALA A 273 -13.93 -24.16 -6.59
N ALA A 274 -12.70 -24.53 -6.95
CA ALA A 274 -11.52 -23.66 -6.87
C ALA A 274 -11.70 -22.39 -7.69
N PHE A 275 -12.17 -22.49 -8.93
CA PHE A 275 -12.46 -21.37 -9.80
C PHE A 275 -13.52 -20.43 -9.20
N ALA A 276 -14.61 -20.99 -8.66
CA ALA A 276 -15.66 -20.21 -8.01
C ALA A 276 -15.15 -19.43 -6.79
N GLN A 277 -14.29 -20.03 -5.95
CA GLN A 277 -13.67 -19.36 -4.81
C GLN A 277 -12.74 -18.21 -5.24
N ALA A 278 -11.99 -18.40 -6.32
CA ALA A 278 -11.16 -17.33 -6.88
C ALA A 278 -11.98 -16.12 -7.35
N LEU A 279 -13.13 -16.38 -8.02
CA LEU A 279 -14.07 -15.30 -8.40
C LEU A 279 -14.68 -14.64 -7.15
N GLN A 280 -15.02 -15.42 -6.13
CA GLN A 280 -15.58 -14.90 -4.87
C GLN A 280 -14.57 -13.98 -4.14
N PHE A 281 -13.29 -14.33 -4.17
CA PHE A 281 -12.22 -13.42 -3.68
C PHE A 281 -12.25 -12.07 -4.42
N GLY A 282 -12.29 -12.08 -5.76
CA GLY A 282 -12.38 -10.85 -6.57
C GLY A 282 -13.62 -10.01 -6.26
N ILE A 283 -14.78 -10.66 -6.05
CA ILE A 283 -16.02 -10.00 -5.62
C ILE A 283 -15.82 -9.31 -4.27
N GLY A 284 -15.28 -10.03 -3.28
CA GLY A 284 -15.05 -9.50 -1.94
C GLY A 284 -14.11 -8.31 -1.92
N VAL A 285 -12.98 -8.38 -2.64
CA VAL A 285 -12.05 -7.24 -2.82
C VAL A 285 -12.76 -6.05 -3.47
N SER A 286 -13.60 -6.27 -4.48
CA SER A 286 -14.36 -5.20 -5.13
C SER A 286 -15.34 -4.50 -4.17
N ILE A 287 -16.01 -5.26 -3.30
CA ILE A 287 -16.90 -4.73 -2.26
C ILE A 287 -16.09 -3.89 -1.26
N ILE A 288 -14.95 -4.39 -0.79
CA ILE A 288 -14.05 -3.64 0.12
C ILE A 288 -13.63 -2.33 -0.52
N LEU A 289 -13.12 -2.35 -1.74
CA LEU A 289 -12.69 -1.16 -2.48
C LEU A 289 -13.83 -0.15 -2.68
N TYR A 290 -15.04 -0.63 -2.91
CA TYR A 290 -16.22 0.23 -3.01
C TYR A 290 -16.53 0.92 -1.67
N GLY A 291 -16.51 0.18 -0.55
CA GLY A 291 -16.68 0.73 0.79
C GLY A 291 -15.62 1.80 1.12
N VAL A 292 -14.36 1.50 0.86
CA VAL A 292 -13.23 2.44 1.02
C VAL A 292 -13.46 3.72 0.20
N ARG A 293 -13.83 3.61 -1.09
CA ARG A 293 -14.09 4.78 -1.94
C ARG A 293 -15.20 5.68 -1.41
N ILE A 294 -16.26 5.09 -0.84
CA ILE A 294 -17.36 5.86 -0.22
C ILE A 294 -16.84 6.65 0.98
N ILE A 295 -16.08 6.01 1.89
CA ILE A 295 -15.49 6.68 3.06
C ILE A 295 -14.62 7.84 2.59
N LEU A 296 -13.72 7.60 1.66
CA LEU A 296 -12.74 8.57 1.17
C LEU A 296 -13.41 9.73 0.41
N GLY A 297 -14.51 9.48 -0.28
CA GLY A 297 -15.26 10.52 -0.97
C GLY A 297 -15.72 11.64 -0.05
N GLU A 298 -15.93 11.36 1.24
CA GLU A 298 -16.34 12.33 2.25
C GLU A 298 -15.17 12.84 3.11
N LEU A 299 -14.23 11.96 3.51
CA LEU A 299 -13.13 12.33 4.41
C LEU A 299 -12.00 13.12 3.71
N VAL A 300 -11.61 12.74 2.50
CA VAL A 300 -10.46 13.37 1.81
C VAL A 300 -10.71 14.84 1.50
N PRO A 301 -11.87 15.25 0.92
CA PRO A 301 -12.15 16.68 0.72
C PRO A 301 -12.19 17.48 2.02
N ALA A 302 -12.68 16.87 3.12
CA ALA A 302 -12.68 17.50 4.43
C ALA A 302 -11.25 17.76 4.93
N PHE A 303 -10.39 16.76 4.88
CA PHE A 303 -8.99 16.86 5.29
C PHE A 303 -8.20 17.85 4.43
N GLN A 304 -8.36 17.79 3.10
CA GLN A 304 -7.72 18.72 2.17
C GLN A 304 -8.15 20.17 2.40
N GLY A 305 -9.44 20.40 2.63
CA GLY A 305 -9.98 21.73 2.91
C GLY A 305 -9.43 22.32 4.21
N ILE A 306 -9.27 21.52 5.27
CA ILE A 306 -8.66 21.92 6.53
C ILE A 306 -7.17 22.20 6.32
N ALA A 307 -6.45 21.29 5.66
CA ALA A 307 -5.02 21.40 5.43
C ALA A 307 -4.64 22.68 4.66
N ASN A 308 -5.38 23.02 3.60
CA ASN A 308 -5.13 24.23 2.82
C ASN A 308 -5.27 25.52 3.62
N LYS A 309 -6.11 25.53 4.66
CA LYS A 309 -6.28 26.69 5.56
C LYS A 309 -5.20 26.77 6.62
N VAL A 310 -4.77 25.61 7.17
CA VAL A 310 -3.84 25.53 8.30
C VAL A 310 -2.39 25.64 7.85
N VAL A 311 -2.05 25.05 6.68
CA VAL A 311 -0.66 24.99 6.18
C VAL A 311 -0.56 25.56 4.75
N PRO A 312 -0.55 26.89 4.61
CA PRO A 312 -0.37 27.52 3.30
C PRO A 312 0.94 27.10 2.64
N GLY A 313 0.91 26.79 1.34
CA GLY A 313 2.07 26.39 0.58
C GLY A 313 2.60 24.98 0.85
N ALA A 314 1.82 24.14 1.53
CA ALA A 314 2.15 22.73 1.69
C ALA A 314 2.05 21.98 0.35
N ARG A 315 2.92 20.98 0.19
CA ARG A 315 2.89 20.05 -0.95
C ARG A 315 1.88 18.94 -0.66
N PRO A 316 0.86 18.75 -1.52
CA PRO A 316 -0.03 17.60 -1.38
C PRO A 316 0.76 16.33 -1.74
N ALA A 317 0.78 15.38 -0.81
CA ALA A 317 1.32 14.06 -1.02
C ALA A 317 0.16 13.13 -1.42
N LEU A 318 0.17 12.71 -2.69
CA LEU A 318 -0.92 12.01 -3.35
C LEU A 318 -0.56 10.55 -3.60
N ASP A 319 -1.57 9.76 -3.88
CA ASP A 319 -1.48 8.33 -4.14
C ASP A 319 -0.65 8.00 -5.39
N ILE A 320 -0.09 6.79 -5.43
CA ILE A 320 0.84 6.34 -6.48
C ILE A 320 0.30 6.44 -7.91
N PRO A 321 -1.00 6.26 -8.23
CA PRO A 321 -1.50 6.42 -9.59
C PRO A 321 -1.22 7.79 -10.21
N ILE A 322 -0.91 8.82 -9.40
CA ILE A 322 -0.55 10.15 -9.89
C ILE A 322 0.72 10.15 -10.76
N VAL A 323 1.60 9.16 -10.57
CA VAL A 323 2.84 9.06 -11.36
C VAL A 323 2.70 8.22 -12.62
N PHE A 324 1.67 7.41 -12.77
CA PHE A 324 1.49 6.52 -13.94
C PHE A 324 1.42 7.26 -15.28
N PRO A 325 0.82 8.46 -15.40
CA PRO A 325 0.86 9.22 -16.65
C PRO A 325 2.26 9.65 -17.08
N TYR A 326 3.22 9.73 -16.16
CA TYR A 326 4.62 10.08 -16.46
C TYR A 326 5.45 8.91 -17.01
N GLY A 327 4.91 7.68 -16.93
CA GLY A 327 5.54 6.46 -17.40
C GLY A 327 4.56 5.31 -17.52
N ALA A 328 3.65 5.36 -18.49
CA ALA A 328 2.62 4.33 -18.64
C ALA A 328 3.19 2.96 -19.01
N ASN A 329 4.24 2.93 -19.85
CA ASN A 329 4.96 1.70 -20.16
C ASN A 329 5.84 1.27 -18.97
N ALA A 330 6.47 2.24 -18.30
CA ALA A 330 7.24 1.97 -17.08
C ALA A 330 6.40 1.32 -15.99
N SER A 331 5.16 1.78 -15.81
CA SER A 331 4.21 1.21 -14.85
C SER A 331 3.91 -0.26 -15.16
N LEU A 332 3.65 -0.61 -16.44
CA LEU A 332 3.40 -2.00 -16.83
C LEU A 332 4.65 -2.89 -16.68
N ILE A 333 5.81 -2.40 -17.11
CA ILE A 333 7.10 -3.11 -16.94
C ILE A 333 7.40 -3.26 -15.44
N GLY A 334 7.15 -2.23 -14.65
CA GLY A 334 7.33 -2.23 -13.22
C GLY A 334 6.47 -3.26 -12.50
N PHE A 335 5.21 -3.36 -12.87
CA PHE A 335 4.33 -4.43 -12.39
C PHE A 335 4.91 -5.82 -12.67
N LEU A 336 5.27 -6.09 -13.93
CA LEU A 336 5.81 -7.40 -14.31
C LEU A 336 7.15 -7.68 -13.63
N GLY A 337 8.05 -6.71 -13.57
CA GLY A 337 9.35 -6.83 -12.90
C GLY A 337 9.21 -7.11 -11.41
N SER A 338 8.32 -6.39 -10.73
CA SER A 338 8.01 -6.59 -9.31
C SER A 338 7.38 -7.97 -9.07
N PHE A 339 6.46 -8.40 -9.92
CA PHE A 339 5.85 -9.72 -9.82
C PHE A 339 6.88 -10.85 -9.94
N VAL A 340 7.81 -10.74 -10.89
CA VAL A 340 8.93 -11.70 -11.03
C VAL A 340 9.83 -11.66 -9.79
N GLY A 341 10.12 -10.47 -9.24
CA GLY A 341 10.85 -10.32 -7.98
C GLY A 341 10.14 -11.01 -6.82
N GLY A 342 8.82 -10.87 -6.74
CA GLY A 342 7.98 -11.56 -5.75
C GLY A 342 8.02 -13.08 -5.89
N LEU A 343 7.98 -13.61 -7.11
CA LEU A 343 8.13 -15.06 -7.36
C LEU A 343 9.51 -15.58 -6.94
N VAL A 344 10.57 -14.82 -7.18
CA VAL A 344 11.92 -15.19 -6.73
C VAL A 344 12.00 -15.19 -5.20
N ALA A 345 11.45 -14.15 -4.55
CA ALA A 345 11.40 -14.10 -3.09
C ALA A 345 10.56 -15.25 -2.50
N LEU A 346 9.41 -15.55 -3.11
CA LEU A 346 8.59 -16.71 -2.75
C LEU A 346 9.40 -18.01 -2.81
N ALA A 347 10.15 -18.24 -3.88
CA ALA A 347 11.01 -19.43 -4.02
C ALA A 347 12.08 -19.48 -2.91
N ILE A 348 12.71 -18.35 -2.58
CA ILE A 348 13.69 -18.25 -1.49
C ILE A 348 13.04 -18.56 -0.13
N ILE A 349 11.84 -18.03 0.13
CA ILE A 349 11.10 -18.34 1.35
C ILE A 349 10.75 -19.83 1.40
N ALA A 350 10.23 -20.39 0.32
CA ALA A 350 9.77 -21.78 0.27
C ALA A 350 10.93 -22.77 0.49
N VAL A 351 12.10 -22.52 -0.12
CA VAL A 351 13.23 -23.47 -0.11
C VAL A 351 14.16 -23.25 1.09
N TRP A 352 14.27 -22.04 1.57
CA TRP A 352 15.29 -21.69 2.58
C TRP A 352 14.70 -21.05 3.84
N LEU A 353 14.08 -19.87 3.75
CA LEU A 353 13.70 -19.10 4.94
C LEU A 353 12.56 -19.75 5.73
N GLY A 354 11.57 -20.34 5.06
CA GLY A 354 10.46 -21.05 5.68
C GLY A 354 10.96 -22.28 6.48
N PRO A 355 11.71 -23.21 5.87
CA PRO A 355 12.27 -24.36 6.56
C PRO A 355 13.21 -24.02 7.72
N VAL A 356 14.01 -22.95 7.60
CA VAL A 356 15.03 -22.58 8.60
C VAL A 356 14.44 -21.73 9.73
N TRP A 357 13.58 -20.76 9.41
CA TRP A 357 13.08 -19.77 10.37
C TRP A 357 11.57 -19.82 10.62
N GLY A 358 10.85 -20.73 9.97
CA GLY A 358 9.41 -20.90 10.17
C GLY A 358 8.58 -19.70 9.67
N VAL A 359 9.11 -18.86 8.78
CA VAL A 359 8.38 -17.73 8.26
C VAL A 359 7.29 -18.18 7.28
N ALA A 360 6.18 -17.45 7.24
CA ALA A 360 5.06 -17.73 6.37
C ALA A 360 5.44 -17.64 4.88
N LEU A 361 4.82 -18.47 4.05
CA LEU A 361 4.97 -18.46 2.61
C LEU A 361 4.19 -17.29 2.01
N ILE A 362 4.87 -16.18 1.73
CA ILE A 362 4.25 -15.00 1.16
C ILE A 362 4.05 -15.19 -0.34
N LEU A 363 2.79 -15.28 -0.75
CA LEU A 363 2.39 -15.38 -2.14
C LEU A 363 2.37 -13.99 -2.79
N PRO A 364 2.75 -13.83 -4.07
CA PRO A 364 2.76 -12.52 -4.70
C PRO A 364 1.33 -11.95 -4.78
N GLY A 365 1.03 -10.93 -3.96
CA GLY A 365 -0.24 -10.22 -3.99
C GLY A 365 -0.35 -9.34 -5.23
N MET A 366 -1.43 -9.45 -6.01
CA MET A 366 -1.55 -8.70 -7.26
C MET A 366 -1.66 -7.20 -7.02
N VAL A 367 -2.41 -6.78 -5.99
CA VAL A 367 -2.62 -5.35 -5.70
C VAL A 367 -1.30 -4.65 -5.38
N PRO A 368 -0.47 -5.12 -4.42
CA PRO A 368 0.84 -4.53 -4.18
C PRO A 368 1.74 -4.57 -5.42
N HIS A 369 1.85 -5.70 -6.12
CA HIS A 369 2.71 -5.75 -7.30
C HIS A 369 2.25 -4.81 -8.42
N PHE A 370 0.94 -4.58 -8.59
CA PHE A 370 0.41 -3.67 -9.60
C PHE A 370 0.71 -2.21 -9.24
N PHE A 371 0.35 -1.77 -8.04
CA PHE A 371 0.52 -0.38 -7.62
C PHE A 371 1.97 -0.06 -7.24
N ASP A 372 2.55 -0.86 -6.35
CA ASP A 372 3.91 -0.66 -5.86
C ASP A 372 4.95 -0.95 -6.94
N GLY A 373 4.78 -2.07 -7.62
CA GLY A 373 5.65 -2.45 -8.73
C GLY A 373 5.54 -1.47 -9.89
N GLY A 374 4.30 -1.06 -10.24
CA GLY A 374 4.05 -0.04 -11.25
C GLY A 374 4.72 1.28 -10.92
N GLY A 375 4.54 1.76 -9.70
CA GLY A 375 5.21 2.95 -9.20
C GLY A 375 6.74 2.82 -9.23
N ALA A 376 7.28 1.73 -8.68
CA ALA A 376 8.70 1.43 -8.69
C ALA A 376 9.28 1.46 -10.13
N GLY A 377 8.54 0.91 -11.11
CA GLY A 377 8.91 1.00 -12.52
C GLY A 377 9.02 2.43 -13.03
N VAL A 378 8.06 3.30 -12.68
CA VAL A 378 8.08 4.73 -13.07
C VAL A 378 9.28 5.45 -12.44
N PHE A 379 9.53 5.27 -11.14
CA PHE A 379 10.67 5.87 -10.45
C PHE A 379 12.01 5.36 -11.01
N GLY A 380 12.12 4.04 -11.26
CA GLY A 380 13.29 3.43 -11.88
C GLY A 380 13.54 3.93 -13.31
N ASN A 381 12.48 4.07 -14.12
CA ASN A 381 12.58 4.63 -15.47
C ASN A 381 13.04 6.09 -15.48
N ALA A 382 12.49 6.91 -14.58
CA ALA A 382 12.84 8.33 -14.49
C ALA A 382 14.32 8.56 -14.16
N THR A 383 14.97 7.63 -13.47
CA THR A 383 16.37 7.74 -13.02
C THR A 383 17.35 6.89 -13.82
N GLY A 384 16.87 5.84 -14.50
CA GLY A 384 17.73 4.84 -15.17
C GLY A 384 17.11 4.15 -16.39
N GLY A 385 16.06 4.71 -17.00
CA GLY A 385 15.44 4.16 -18.21
C GLY A 385 14.94 2.72 -18.04
N ARG A 386 14.94 1.94 -19.10
CA ARG A 386 14.45 0.54 -19.15
C ARG A 386 15.10 -0.35 -18.11
N ILE A 387 16.44 -0.27 -18.00
CA ILE A 387 17.19 -1.06 -17.02
C ILE A 387 16.78 -0.66 -15.60
N GLY A 388 16.66 0.65 -15.32
CA GLY A 388 16.20 1.17 -14.04
C GLY A 388 14.78 0.69 -13.70
N ALA A 389 13.85 0.72 -14.66
CA ALA A 389 12.51 0.22 -14.48
C ALA A 389 12.46 -1.26 -14.11
N ILE A 390 13.20 -2.11 -14.87
CA ILE A 390 13.21 -3.57 -14.68
C ILE A 390 13.88 -3.94 -13.36
N VAL A 391 15.12 -3.49 -13.14
CA VAL A 391 15.90 -3.90 -11.96
C VAL A 391 15.34 -3.27 -10.69
N GLY A 392 14.94 -2.00 -10.74
CA GLY A 392 14.37 -1.31 -9.59
C GLY A 392 13.06 -1.93 -9.14
N SER A 393 12.16 -2.24 -10.06
CA SER A 393 10.88 -2.89 -9.72
C SER A 393 11.06 -4.35 -9.28
N PHE A 394 12.03 -5.08 -9.85
CA PHE A 394 12.37 -6.42 -9.38
C PHE A 394 12.80 -6.40 -7.91
N ILE A 395 13.67 -5.45 -7.52
CA ILE A 395 14.08 -5.28 -6.13
C ILE A 395 12.90 -4.87 -5.25
N ASN A 396 12.01 -3.99 -5.74
CA ASN A 396 10.78 -3.69 -5.03
C ASN A 396 9.94 -4.97 -4.78
N GLY A 397 9.83 -5.85 -5.76
CA GLY A 397 9.13 -7.13 -5.60
C GLY A 397 9.73 -8.04 -4.53
N LEU A 398 11.06 -8.06 -4.40
CA LEU A 398 11.73 -8.73 -3.28
C LEU A 398 11.33 -8.10 -1.93
N LEU A 399 11.34 -6.77 -1.84
CA LEU A 399 11.01 -6.04 -0.60
C LEU A 399 9.58 -6.31 -0.15
N ILE A 400 8.60 -6.14 -1.05
CA ILE A 400 7.18 -6.33 -0.72
C ILE A 400 6.76 -7.81 -0.58
N THR A 401 7.72 -8.73 -0.64
CA THR A 401 7.51 -10.15 -0.34
C THR A 401 8.25 -10.55 0.93
N PHE A 402 9.50 -10.12 1.15
CA PHE A 402 10.23 -10.45 2.38
C PHE A 402 9.74 -9.68 3.59
N LEU A 403 9.47 -8.38 3.45
CA LEU A 403 9.05 -7.55 4.59
C LEU A 403 7.72 -7.99 5.23
N PRO A 404 6.69 -8.38 4.47
CA PRO A 404 5.47 -8.96 5.03
C PRO A 404 5.72 -10.20 5.90
N ALA A 405 6.63 -11.10 5.48
CA ALA A 405 6.97 -12.29 6.25
C ALA A 405 7.54 -11.93 7.64
N VAL A 406 8.32 -10.85 7.70
CA VAL A 406 8.88 -10.35 8.96
C VAL A 406 7.81 -9.62 9.78
N LEU A 407 6.95 -8.82 9.17
CA LEU A 407 5.86 -8.12 9.85
C LEU A 407 4.95 -9.10 10.61
N MET A 408 4.62 -10.23 10.01
CA MET A 408 3.73 -11.22 10.62
C MET A 408 4.22 -11.70 11.99
N THR A 409 5.52 -11.66 12.24
CA THR A 409 6.11 -12.08 13.53
C THR A 409 5.71 -11.19 14.72
N VAL A 410 5.25 -9.96 14.46
CA VAL A 410 4.85 -8.98 15.49
C VAL A 410 3.34 -8.68 15.50
N MET A 411 2.55 -9.35 14.64
CA MET A 411 1.11 -9.11 14.52
C MET A 411 0.25 -9.97 15.47
N GLY A 412 0.83 -10.73 16.39
CA GLY A 412 0.11 -11.60 17.32
C GLY A 412 -0.76 -12.63 16.58
N SER A 413 -2.04 -12.75 16.92
CA SER A 413 -2.98 -13.69 16.25
C SER A 413 -3.15 -13.42 14.75
N PHE A 414 -2.98 -12.18 14.29
CA PHE A 414 -2.99 -11.83 12.87
C PHE A 414 -1.74 -12.30 12.12
N GLY A 415 -0.67 -12.68 12.82
CA GLY A 415 0.48 -13.36 12.23
C GLY A 415 0.17 -14.77 11.69
N LEU A 416 -0.99 -15.34 12.04
CA LEU A 416 -1.51 -16.62 11.54
C LEU A 416 -2.63 -16.45 10.51
N ALA A 417 -2.97 -15.22 10.13
CA ALA A 417 -3.97 -14.94 9.12
C ALA A 417 -3.48 -15.35 7.72
N ASN A 418 -4.42 -15.66 6.81
CA ASN A 418 -4.09 -15.96 5.41
C ASN A 418 -3.91 -14.69 4.57
N SER A 419 -3.86 -13.51 5.19
CA SER A 419 -3.59 -12.22 4.58
C SER A 419 -2.70 -11.37 5.48
N THR A 420 -1.97 -10.43 4.87
CA THR A 420 -1.12 -9.47 5.58
C THR A 420 -1.03 -8.15 4.82
N PHE A 421 -0.40 -7.13 5.41
CA PHE A 421 -0.05 -5.91 4.70
C PHE A 421 1.03 -6.22 3.66
N GLY A 422 0.94 -5.56 2.49
CA GLY A 422 1.79 -5.85 1.34
C GLY A 422 2.86 -4.81 1.06
N ASP A 423 2.58 -3.53 1.31
CA ASP A 423 3.46 -2.44 0.92
C ASP A 423 4.63 -2.30 1.92
N ALA A 424 5.79 -1.93 1.41
CA ALA A 424 7.04 -1.95 2.17
C ALA A 424 6.98 -1.14 3.48
N ASP A 425 6.36 0.05 3.48
CA ASP A 425 6.38 0.94 4.63
C ASP A 425 5.47 0.47 5.76
N PHE A 426 4.36 -0.20 5.47
CA PHE A 426 3.60 -0.89 6.52
C PHE A 426 4.46 -1.94 7.20
N CYS A 427 5.23 -2.68 6.40
CA CYS A 427 5.96 -3.85 6.88
C CYS A 427 7.21 -3.50 7.69
N TRP A 428 8.11 -2.65 7.17
CA TRP A 428 9.31 -2.30 7.93
C TRP A 428 8.97 -1.47 9.17
N PHE A 429 8.04 -0.50 9.01
CA PHE A 429 7.63 0.37 10.11
C PHE A 429 6.88 -0.41 11.19
N GLY A 430 5.94 -1.28 10.78
CA GLY A 430 5.19 -2.16 11.68
C GLY A 430 6.10 -3.14 12.42
N THR A 431 7.10 -3.72 11.74
CA THR A 431 8.07 -4.62 12.38
C THR A 431 8.90 -3.90 13.44
N ILE A 432 9.43 -2.71 13.14
CA ILE A 432 10.22 -1.94 14.10
C ILE A 432 9.35 -1.51 15.28
N THR A 433 8.18 -0.93 15.00
CA THR A 433 7.28 -0.44 16.05
C THR A 433 6.71 -1.57 16.91
N GLY A 434 6.38 -2.72 16.31
CA GLY A 434 5.93 -3.90 17.04
C GLY A 434 7.01 -4.45 17.98
N ASN A 435 8.23 -4.62 17.49
CA ASN A 435 9.35 -5.09 18.33
C ASN A 435 9.65 -4.11 19.48
N MET A 436 9.63 -2.81 19.23
CA MET A 436 9.81 -1.82 20.30
C MET A 436 8.65 -1.86 21.32
N ALA A 437 7.42 -2.05 20.87
CA ALA A 437 6.27 -2.15 21.76
C ALA A 437 6.36 -3.37 22.70
N HIS A 438 7.00 -4.47 22.30
CA HIS A 438 7.23 -5.63 23.16
C HIS A 438 8.14 -5.36 24.37
N LEU A 439 8.81 -4.19 24.42
CA LEU A 439 9.51 -3.72 25.62
C LEU A 439 8.54 -3.24 26.73
N GLY A 440 7.25 -3.40 26.51
CA GLY A 440 6.17 -3.05 27.44
C GLY A 440 5.72 -1.58 27.36
N PRO A 441 4.65 -1.23 28.10
CA PRO A 441 3.99 0.08 27.95
C PRO A 441 4.90 1.28 28.20
N VAL A 442 5.80 1.22 29.19
CA VAL A 442 6.70 2.33 29.51
C VAL A 442 7.95 2.30 28.64
N GLY A 443 8.69 1.19 28.64
CA GLY A 443 9.94 1.06 27.87
C GLY A 443 9.70 1.17 26.39
N GLY A 444 8.69 0.48 25.87
CA GLY A 444 8.30 0.53 24.46
C GLY A 444 7.86 1.91 24.03
N ALA A 445 7.01 2.62 24.81
CA ALA A 445 6.59 3.98 24.49
C ALA A 445 7.79 4.95 24.39
N ILE A 446 8.73 4.88 25.34
CA ILE A 446 9.96 5.71 25.29
C ILE A 446 10.76 5.41 24.01
N CYS A 447 11.03 4.13 23.72
CA CYS A 447 11.77 3.73 22.51
C CYS A 447 11.06 4.20 21.22
N LEU A 448 9.73 4.08 21.15
CA LEU A 448 8.93 4.52 20.01
C LEU A 448 8.95 6.04 19.81
N LEU A 449 8.91 6.82 20.89
CA LEU A 449 9.02 8.28 20.82
C LEU A 449 10.42 8.70 20.37
N ILE A 450 11.49 8.03 20.85
CA ILE A 450 12.86 8.27 20.39
C ILE A 450 12.97 7.91 18.90
N PHE A 451 12.42 6.79 18.47
CA PHE A 451 12.40 6.37 17.07
C PHE A 451 11.69 7.40 16.18
N ALA A 452 10.50 7.88 16.60
CA ALA A 452 9.78 8.93 15.89
C ALA A 452 10.61 10.22 15.78
N ALA A 453 11.27 10.64 16.87
CA ALA A 453 12.12 11.83 16.90
C ALA A 453 13.35 11.67 15.97
N VAL A 454 13.98 10.51 15.95
CA VAL A 454 15.14 10.21 15.07
C VAL A 454 14.71 10.24 13.60
N LEU A 455 13.59 9.59 13.24
CA LEU A 455 13.06 9.64 11.87
C LEU A 455 12.74 11.06 11.44
N PHE A 456 12.10 11.82 12.31
CA PHE A 456 11.75 13.21 12.05
C PHE A 456 12.98 14.08 11.86
N ALA A 457 13.99 13.95 12.74
CA ALA A 457 15.26 14.67 12.62
C ALA A 457 16.01 14.33 11.32
N ALA A 458 16.04 13.05 10.95
CA ALA A 458 16.64 12.59 9.70
C ALA A 458 15.95 13.23 8.48
N ALA A 459 14.61 13.25 8.46
CA ALA A 459 13.85 13.88 7.39
C ALA A 459 14.03 15.40 7.36
N TRP A 460 14.15 16.05 8.51
CA TRP A 460 14.45 17.49 8.59
C TRP A 460 15.82 17.81 7.99
N ILE A 461 16.85 17.04 8.38
CA ILE A 461 18.21 17.19 7.81
C ILE A 461 18.16 16.95 6.30
N TRP A 462 17.46 15.90 5.85
CA TRP A 462 17.27 15.58 4.44
C TRP A 462 16.58 16.71 3.68
N GLN A 463 15.50 17.26 4.25
CA GLN A 463 14.80 18.41 3.66
C GLN A 463 15.72 19.58 3.42
N VAL A 464 16.51 19.95 4.45
CA VAL A 464 17.38 21.14 4.39
C VAL A 464 18.61 20.92 3.52
N LYS A 465 19.23 19.73 3.63
CA LYS A 465 20.51 19.43 2.98
C LYS A 465 20.40 18.87 1.58
N VAL A 466 19.26 18.29 1.22
CA VAL A 466 19.06 17.60 -0.06
C VAL A 466 17.88 18.20 -0.83
N VAL A 467 16.66 18.20 -0.28
CA VAL A 467 15.47 18.65 -1.02
C VAL A 467 15.58 20.14 -1.39
N ASN A 468 15.97 20.98 -0.44
CA ASN A 468 16.06 22.44 -0.65
C ASN A 468 17.19 22.85 -1.60
N THR A 469 18.16 21.97 -1.91
CA THR A 469 19.21 22.26 -2.92
C THR A 469 18.73 22.03 -4.34
N GLY A 470 17.53 21.44 -4.53
CA GLY A 470 17.03 21.04 -5.85
C GLY A 470 17.70 19.79 -6.41
N TRP A 471 18.50 19.07 -5.62
CA TRP A 471 19.11 17.82 -6.07
C TRP A 471 18.05 16.77 -6.45
N THR A 472 18.28 16.08 -7.58
CA THR A 472 17.48 14.96 -8.03
C THR A 472 18.37 13.78 -8.43
N PRO A 473 17.92 12.52 -8.22
CA PRO A 473 18.68 11.35 -8.62
C PRO A 473 18.72 11.17 -10.14
N GLY A 474 19.71 10.43 -10.64
CA GLY A 474 19.80 10.05 -12.06
C GLY A 474 20.28 11.17 -13.00
N ALA A 475 21.10 12.12 -12.54
CA ALA A 475 21.65 13.22 -13.37
C ALA A 475 22.35 12.69 -14.65
N LYS A 476 23.21 11.67 -14.52
CA LYS A 476 23.90 11.05 -15.67
C LYS A 476 22.95 10.42 -16.68
N HIS A 477 21.82 9.85 -16.23
CA HIS A 477 20.79 9.36 -17.11
C HIS A 477 20.06 10.52 -17.82
N ALA A 478 19.83 11.64 -17.12
CA ALA A 478 19.24 12.83 -17.73
C ALA A 478 20.08 13.37 -18.88
N GLU A 479 21.37 13.55 -18.63
CA GLU A 479 22.34 13.99 -19.64
C GLU A 479 22.35 13.06 -20.86
N TYR A 480 22.36 11.75 -20.64
CA TYR A 480 22.28 10.77 -21.71
C TYR A 480 20.99 10.89 -22.55
N ILE A 481 19.82 11.05 -21.92
CA ILE A 481 18.56 11.21 -22.63
C ILE A 481 18.51 12.51 -23.44
N GLU A 482 19.09 13.60 -22.92
CA GLU A 482 19.21 14.87 -23.68
C GLU A 482 20.12 14.70 -24.91
N GLN A 483 21.24 14.00 -24.78
CA GLN A 483 22.14 13.69 -25.91
C GLN A 483 21.41 12.87 -26.98
N VAL A 484 20.73 11.78 -26.60
CA VAL A 484 19.96 10.93 -27.54
C VAL A 484 18.88 11.72 -28.27
N LYS A 485 18.13 12.60 -27.57
CA LYS A 485 17.13 13.46 -28.21
C LYS A 485 17.74 14.46 -29.19
N ALA A 486 18.90 15.02 -28.86
CA ALA A 486 19.61 15.94 -29.77
C ALA A 486 20.08 15.21 -31.04
N GLU A 487 20.65 14.01 -30.90
CA GLU A 487 21.08 13.18 -32.02
C GLU A 487 19.92 12.79 -32.95
N GLU A 488 18.79 12.33 -32.35
CA GLU A 488 17.58 11.99 -33.12
C GLU A 488 16.99 13.21 -33.86
N LYS A 489 17.03 14.37 -33.24
CA LYS A 489 16.57 15.63 -33.86
C LYS A 489 17.47 16.01 -35.05
N ALA A 490 18.78 15.89 -34.88
CA ALA A 490 19.76 16.15 -35.94
C ALA A 490 19.59 15.13 -37.13
N ALA A 491 19.45 13.86 -36.84
CA ALA A 491 19.20 12.83 -37.82
C ALA A 491 17.89 13.05 -38.63
N LYS A 492 16.81 13.43 -37.96
CA LYS A 492 15.52 13.79 -38.59
C LYS A 492 15.66 15.03 -39.49
N ALA A 493 16.43 16.04 -39.06
CA ALA A 493 16.69 17.22 -39.85
C ALA A 493 17.51 16.89 -41.11
N ALA A 494 18.56 16.08 -40.97
CA ALA A 494 19.37 15.61 -42.11
C ALA A 494 18.56 14.79 -43.11
N ALA A 495 17.72 13.87 -42.65
CA ALA A 495 16.82 13.07 -43.48
C ALA A 495 15.81 13.93 -44.25
N ARG A 496 15.29 15.01 -43.64
CA ARG A 496 14.38 15.96 -44.28
C ARG A 496 15.14 16.77 -45.38
N ALA A 497 16.35 17.23 -45.08
CA ALA A 497 17.18 17.96 -46.05
C ALA A 497 17.53 17.07 -47.27
N ALA A 498 17.93 15.81 -47.02
CA ALA A 498 18.21 14.86 -48.09
C ALA A 498 16.98 14.57 -48.98
N LYS A 499 15.78 14.41 -48.36
CA LYS A 499 14.53 14.26 -49.12
C LYS A 499 14.20 15.48 -49.95
N LYS A 500 14.45 16.69 -49.46
CA LYS A 500 14.20 17.94 -50.20
C LYS A 500 15.16 18.07 -51.36
N ALA A 501 16.44 17.81 -51.17
CA ALA A 501 17.44 17.81 -52.24
C ALA A 501 17.15 16.76 -53.34
N ALA A 502 16.67 15.56 -52.96
CA ALA A 502 16.25 14.51 -53.91
C ALA A 502 14.95 14.83 -54.67
N ALA A 503 14.13 15.74 -54.18
CA ALA A 503 12.91 16.21 -54.89
C ALA A 503 13.14 17.42 -55.79
N GLU A 504 14.28 18.10 -55.62
CA GLU A 504 14.69 19.28 -56.42
C GLU A 504 15.67 18.88 -57.53
N ALA A 505 16.19 17.65 -57.52
CA ALA A 505 17.01 17.04 -58.56
C ALA A 505 16.16 16.19 -59.55
#